data_0a55ee2a18916efce78a3c4a77a2d34c
#
_entry.id   0a55ee2a18916efce78a3c4a77a2d34c
#
_cell.length_a   1.000
_cell.length_b   1.000
_cell.length_c   1.000
_cell.angle_alpha   90.00
_cell.angle_beta   90.00
_cell.angle_gamma   90.00
#
_symmetry.space_group_name_H-M   'P 1'
#
loop_
_entity.id
_entity.type
_entity.pdbx_description
1 polymer ?
#
loop_
_entity_poly.entity_id
_entity_poly.type
_entity_poly.pdbx_seq_one_letter_code
_entity_poly.pdbx_strand_id
1 'polypeptide(L)'
;MRVNEQGRSMIEMLGVLAIVGVLSVGGIAGYSKAMAKFKTNKVIDQINTISTNVRTLYSSQRNYGGLNNGTAIRMALIPSEMYAASNKSASGSDVEVTNAFGGNLYIHSVNQGTGTDNAYIIAVDALPKTACVSIATTDWGGDSGSGLVAMQIKHWVLMKQQIA
;
A
#
# COMPACT_ATOMS: atom_id res chain seq x y z
N MET A 1 -32.94 59.25 2.79
CA MET A 1 -32.66 58.30 1.68
C MET A 1 -32.98 56.91 2.17
N ARG A 2 -34.05 56.28 1.66
CA ARG A 2 -34.34 54.86 1.96
C ARG A 2 -33.58 54.03 0.99
N VAL A 3 -32.62 53.27 1.49
CA VAL A 3 -31.93 52.23 0.72
C VAL A 3 -32.94 51.11 0.51
N ASN A 4 -33.39 50.91 -0.72
CA ASN A 4 -34.18 49.74 -1.09
C ASN A 4 -33.27 48.49 -0.97
N GLU A 5 -33.36 47.81 0.12
CA GLU A 5 -32.88 46.43 0.22
C GLU A 5 -33.85 45.55 -0.56
N GLN A 6 -33.60 45.44 -1.86
CA GLN A 6 -34.25 44.44 -2.68
C GLN A 6 -33.70 43.09 -2.22
N GLY A 7 -34.48 42.38 -1.41
CA GLY A 7 -34.20 41.02 -1.02
C GLY A 7 -33.93 40.20 -2.28
N ARG A 8 -32.77 39.60 -2.38
CA ARG A 8 -32.45 38.64 -3.45
C ARG A 8 -33.60 37.67 -3.58
N SER A 9 -34.12 37.53 -4.80
CA SER A 9 -35.25 36.65 -5.06
C SER A 9 -35.01 35.26 -4.49
N MET A 10 -35.98 34.68 -3.78
CA MET A 10 -35.89 33.32 -3.25
C MET A 10 -35.50 32.29 -4.32
N ILE A 11 -35.88 32.54 -5.56
CA ILE A 11 -35.52 31.74 -6.74
C ILE A 11 -34.02 31.80 -7.05
N GLU A 12 -33.36 32.96 -6.92
CA GLU A 12 -31.91 33.04 -7.11
C GLU A 12 -31.15 32.30 -6.03
N MET A 13 -31.59 32.37 -4.78
CA MET A 13 -30.97 31.61 -3.68
C MET A 13 -31.14 30.12 -3.87
N LEU A 14 -32.31 29.62 -4.30
CA LEU A 14 -32.54 28.22 -4.61
C LEU A 14 -31.67 27.77 -5.78
N GLY A 15 -31.49 28.61 -6.82
CA GLY A 15 -30.62 28.30 -7.97
C GLY A 15 -29.14 28.14 -7.55
N VAL A 16 -28.62 29.02 -6.71
CA VAL A 16 -27.27 28.95 -6.20
C VAL A 16 -27.08 27.70 -5.33
N LEU A 17 -28.01 27.39 -4.44
CA LEU A 17 -27.94 26.20 -3.59
C LEU A 17 -27.96 24.90 -4.41
N ALA A 18 -28.76 24.85 -5.49
CA ALA A 18 -28.77 23.70 -6.40
C ALA A 18 -27.43 23.48 -7.08
N ILE A 19 -26.79 24.55 -7.60
CA ILE A 19 -25.48 24.48 -8.25
C ILE A 19 -24.40 24.06 -7.25
N VAL A 20 -24.37 24.68 -6.06
CA VAL A 20 -23.40 24.33 -5.01
C VAL A 20 -23.58 22.85 -4.58
N GLY A 21 -24.82 22.39 -4.46
CA GLY A 21 -25.09 20.99 -4.12
C GLY A 21 -24.52 20.01 -5.13
N VAL A 22 -24.72 20.23 -6.43
CA VAL A 22 -24.19 19.38 -7.50
C VAL A 22 -22.66 19.40 -7.52
N LEU A 23 -22.05 20.58 -7.41
CA LEU A 23 -20.59 20.74 -7.40
C LEU A 23 -19.95 20.06 -6.17
N SER A 24 -20.60 20.14 -5.01
CA SER A 24 -20.11 19.52 -3.78
C SER A 24 -20.07 17.98 -3.89
N VAL A 25 -21.14 17.37 -4.38
CA VAL A 25 -21.21 15.91 -4.57
C VAL A 25 -20.17 15.45 -5.60
N GLY A 26 -20.08 16.15 -6.73
CA GLY A 26 -19.10 15.84 -7.78
C GLY A 26 -17.65 16.00 -7.30
N GLY A 27 -17.37 17.03 -6.52
CA GLY A 27 -16.05 17.28 -5.91
C GLY A 27 -15.62 16.16 -4.95
N ILE A 28 -16.50 15.71 -4.06
CA ILE A 28 -16.21 14.63 -3.10
C ILE A 28 -15.97 13.32 -3.82
N ALA A 29 -16.79 12.97 -4.81
CA ALA A 29 -16.61 11.75 -5.59
C ALA A 29 -15.28 11.74 -6.37
N GLY A 30 -14.93 12.87 -7.01
CA GLY A 30 -13.66 13.04 -7.71
C GLY A 30 -12.46 12.92 -6.77
N TYR A 31 -12.50 13.57 -5.61
CA TYR A 31 -11.45 13.50 -4.60
C TYR A 31 -11.23 12.09 -4.08
N SER A 32 -12.30 11.36 -3.74
CA SER A 32 -12.20 9.97 -3.26
C SER A 32 -11.51 9.06 -4.28
N LYS A 33 -11.84 9.22 -5.57
CA LYS A 33 -11.24 8.44 -6.66
C LYS A 33 -9.76 8.78 -6.86
N ALA A 34 -9.41 10.06 -6.81
CA ALA A 34 -8.03 10.52 -6.91
C ALA A 34 -7.18 10.01 -5.73
N MET A 35 -7.71 10.07 -4.51
CA MET A 35 -7.04 9.60 -3.31
C MET A 35 -6.82 8.07 -3.33
N ALA A 36 -7.79 7.30 -3.80
CA ALA A 36 -7.65 5.85 -3.97
C ALA A 36 -6.51 5.51 -4.96
N LYS A 37 -6.42 6.23 -6.08
CA LYS A 37 -5.35 6.07 -7.06
C LYS A 37 -3.98 6.46 -6.48
N PHE A 38 -3.92 7.58 -5.75
CA PHE A 38 -2.70 8.01 -5.07
C PHE A 38 -2.19 6.94 -4.09
N LYS A 39 -3.07 6.40 -3.23
CA LYS A 39 -2.72 5.32 -2.29
C LYS A 39 -2.26 4.05 -3.00
N THR A 40 -2.89 3.70 -4.12
CA THR A 40 -2.48 2.54 -4.93
C THR A 40 -1.06 2.71 -5.47
N ASN A 41 -0.75 3.85 -6.06
CA ASN A 41 0.60 4.14 -6.56
C ASN A 41 1.61 4.13 -5.40
N LYS A 42 1.24 4.69 -4.24
CA LYS A 42 2.10 4.67 -3.05
C LYS A 42 2.42 3.25 -2.58
N VAL A 43 1.47 2.31 -2.60
CA VAL A 43 1.75 0.90 -2.28
C VAL A 43 2.71 0.27 -3.30
N ILE A 44 2.54 0.55 -4.58
CA ILE A 44 3.47 0.07 -5.62
C ILE A 44 4.89 0.60 -5.37
N ASP A 45 5.03 1.89 -5.07
CA ASP A 45 6.31 2.50 -4.76
C ASP A 45 6.95 1.92 -3.48
N GLN A 46 6.14 1.63 -2.46
CA GLN A 46 6.59 0.98 -1.22
C GLN A 46 7.14 -0.42 -1.52
N ILE A 47 6.43 -1.24 -2.28
CA ILE A 47 6.86 -2.59 -2.66
C ILE A 47 8.17 -2.52 -3.49
N ASN A 48 8.24 -1.63 -4.46
CA ASN A 48 9.44 -1.44 -5.31
C ASN A 48 10.65 -1.00 -4.48
N THR A 49 10.47 -0.06 -3.56
CA THR A 49 11.53 0.42 -2.68
C THR A 49 12.05 -0.70 -1.80
N ILE A 50 11.16 -1.44 -1.15
CA ILE A 50 11.53 -2.57 -0.29
C ILE A 50 12.25 -3.65 -1.12
N SER A 51 11.71 -4.01 -2.27
CA SER A 51 12.32 -5.02 -3.15
C SER A 51 13.73 -4.62 -3.60
N THR A 52 13.91 -3.37 -3.98
CA THR A 52 15.21 -2.83 -4.38
C THR A 52 16.22 -2.84 -3.22
N ASN A 53 15.79 -2.41 -2.04
CA ASN A 53 16.62 -2.40 -0.85
C ASN A 53 17.04 -3.81 -0.44
N VAL A 54 16.11 -4.77 -0.44
CA VAL A 54 16.39 -6.18 -0.15
C VAL A 54 17.42 -6.74 -1.12
N ARG A 55 17.23 -6.54 -2.42
CA ARG A 55 18.18 -7.01 -3.44
C ARG A 55 19.56 -6.39 -3.27
N THR A 56 19.62 -5.11 -2.99
CA THR A 56 20.89 -4.41 -2.80
C THR A 56 21.64 -4.96 -1.59
N LEU A 57 20.95 -5.15 -0.47
CA LEU A 57 21.58 -5.64 0.75
C LEU A 57 21.99 -7.11 0.64
N TYR A 58 21.15 -7.95 0.05
CA TYR A 58 21.40 -9.39 -0.07
C TYR A 58 22.16 -9.79 -1.34
N SER A 59 22.59 -8.81 -2.16
CA SER A 59 23.33 -9.07 -3.42
C SER A 59 24.62 -9.86 -3.22
N SER A 60 25.27 -9.71 -2.07
CA SER A 60 26.49 -10.45 -1.71
C SER A 60 26.23 -11.71 -0.90
N GLN A 61 25.00 -11.97 -0.52
CA GLN A 61 24.61 -13.13 0.29
C GLN A 61 24.07 -14.27 -0.58
N ARG A 62 24.21 -15.50 -0.10
CA ARG A 62 23.74 -16.69 -0.85
C ARG A 62 22.23 -16.90 -0.74
N ASN A 63 21.61 -16.37 0.31
CA ASN A 63 20.19 -16.55 0.61
C ASN A 63 19.66 -15.35 1.40
N TYR A 64 18.35 -15.33 1.63
CA TYR A 64 17.62 -14.31 2.41
C TYR A 64 17.38 -14.74 3.87
N GLY A 65 18.24 -15.62 4.41
CA GLY A 65 18.10 -16.14 5.77
C GLY A 65 17.96 -15.06 6.82
N GLY A 66 16.97 -15.21 7.71
CA GLY A 66 16.68 -14.26 8.77
C GLY A 66 15.92 -13.01 8.33
N LEU A 67 15.51 -12.88 7.06
CA LEU A 67 14.68 -11.78 6.58
C LEU A 67 13.26 -11.90 7.16
N ASN A 68 12.85 -10.90 7.92
CA ASN A 68 11.51 -10.72 8.48
C ASN A 68 11.26 -9.23 8.73
N ASN A 69 10.05 -8.84 9.12
CA ASN A 69 9.69 -7.43 9.34
C ASN A 69 10.67 -6.72 10.28
N GLY A 70 10.98 -7.31 11.44
CA GLY A 70 11.88 -6.70 12.41
C GLY A 70 13.30 -6.54 11.88
N THR A 71 13.84 -7.54 11.20
CA THR A 71 15.16 -7.47 10.57
C THR A 71 15.17 -6.43 9.45
N ALA A 72 14.12 -6.38 8.62
CA ALA A 72 13.99 -5.42 7.53
C ALA A 72 13.92 -3.97 8.03
N ILE A 73 13.27 -3.71 9.18
CA ILE A 73 13.24 -2.39 9.82
C ILE A 73 14.64 -2.01 10.32
N ARG A 74 15.30 -2.90 11.07
CA ARG A 74 16.65 -2.62 11.62
C ARG A 74 17.70 -2.38 10.53
N MET A 75 17.56 -3.04 9.39
CA MET A 75 18.44 -2.87 8.24
C MET A 75 18.03 -1.73 7.32
N ALA A 76 17.02 -0.92 7.72
CA ALA A 76 16.47 0.19 6.94
C ALA A 76 15.99 -0.20 5.53
N LEU A 77 15.52 -1.44 5.35
CA LEU A 77 14.95 -1.92 4.09
C LEU A 77 13.53 -1.39 3.88
N ILE A 78 12.81 -1.13 4.98
CA ILE A 78 11.44 -0.62 4.98
C ILE A 78 11.48 0.89 5.24
N PRO A 79 10.77 1.72 4.44
CA PRO A 79 10.66 3.15 4.67
C PRO A 79 10.11 3.47 6.08
N SER A 80 10.69 4.46 6.75
CA SER A 80 10.35 4.79 8.15
C SER A 80 8.91 5.26 8.35
N GLU A 81 8.22 5.66 7.30
CA GLU A 81 6.82 6.05 7.33
C GLU A 81 5.85 4.85 7.47
N MET A 82 6.33 3.64 7.28
CA MET A 82 5.53 2.42 7.29
C MET A 82 5.47 1.72 8.65
N TYR A 83 6.21 2.18 9.64
CA TYR A 83 6.22 1.59 10.98
C TYR A 83 6.33 2.64 12.08
N ALA A 84 5.84 2.31 13.28
CA ALA A 84 5.96 3.20 14.43
C ALA A 84 7.43 3.29 14.90
N ALA A 85 7.83 4.46 15.42
CA ALA A 85 9.19 4.67 15.93
C ALA A 85 9.57 3.66 17.04
N SER A 86 8.61 3.18 17.82
CA SER A 86 8.77 2.11 18.81
C SER A 86 9.23 0.78 18.22
N ASN A 87 8.90 0.52 16.95
CA ASN A 87 9.21 -0.72 16.26
C ASN A 87 10.64 -0.76 15.71
N LYS A 88 11.38 0.34 15.78
CA LYS A 88 12.74 0.46 15.24
C LYS A 88 13.74 -0.55 15.85
N SER A 89 13.52 -0.94 17.09
CA SER A 89 14.35 -1.93 17.81
C SER A 89 13.67 -3.28 17.97
N ALA A 90 12.45 -3.43 17.46
CA ALA A 90 11.70 -4.68 17.55
C ALA A 90 12.33 -5.77 16.71
N SER A 91 12.13 -7.03 17.09
CA SER A 91 12.64 -8.18 16.40
C SER A 91 11.53 -9.21 16.16
N GLY A 92 11.63 -9.95 15.07
CA GLY A 92 10.65 -10.97 14.71
C GLY A 92 9.76 -10.60 13.52
N SER A 93 8.93 -11.55 13.14
CA SER A 93 8.00 -11.42 12.01
C SER A 93 6.75 -10.61 12.34
N ASP A 94 6.39 -10.51 13.62
CA ASP A 94 5.14 -9.91 14.09
C ASP A 94 5.21 -8.40 14.27
N VAL A 95 6.35 -7.79 13.89
CA VAL A 95 6.51 -6.33 13.94
C VAL A 95 5.60 -5.70 12.90
N GLU A 96 4.73 -4.81 13.36
CA GLU A 96 3.73 -4.15 12.52
C GLU A 96 4.39 -3.19 11.54
N VAL A 97 4.09 -3.39 10.26
CA VAL A 97 4.44 -2.52 9.13
C VAL A 97 3.17 -2.25 8.37
N THR A 98 2.83 -0.98 8.17
CA THR A 98 1.56 -0.58 7.57
C THR A 98 1.75 -0.06 6.15
N ASN A 99 0.83 -0.43 5.25
CA ASN A 99 0.77 0.08 3.89
C ASN A 99 -0.04 1.40 3.79
N ALA A 100 -0.07 2.04 2.63
CA ALA A 100 -0.77 3.31 2.42
C ALA A 100 -2.30 3.24 2.58
N PHE A 101 -2.90 2.06 2.62
CA PHE A 101 -4.33 1.87 2.91
C PHE A 101 -4.60 1.61 4.41
N GLY A 102 -3.55 1.49 5.23
CA GLY A 102 -3.65 1.18 6.65
C GLY A 102 -3.74 -0.32 6.96
N GLY A 103 -3.55 -1.18 5.97
CA GLY A 103 -3.37 -2.61 6.18
C GLY A 103 -1.91 -2.96 6.47
N ASN A 104 -1.65 -4.23 6.72
CA ASN A 104 -0.30 -4.70 7.06
C ASN A 104 0.51 -5.04 5.81
N LEU A 105 1.83 -4.96 5.98
CA LEU A 105 2.82 -5.49 5.07
C LEU A 105 3.70 -6.49 5.82
N TYR A 106 3.91 -7.64 5.22
CA TYR A 106 4.77 -8.70 5.73
C TYR A 106 5.87 -9.00 4.75
N ILE A 107 7.10 -9.16 5.26
CA ILE A 107 8.23 -9.64 4.48
C ILE A 107 8.91 -10.78 5.23
N HIS A 108 9.21 -11.86 4.54
CA HIS A 108 9.96 -12.97 5.11
C HIS A 108 10.64 -13.81 4.02
N SER A 109 11.70 -14.50 4.40
CA SER A 109 12.36 -15.49 3.55
C SER A 109 11.49 -16.73 3.37
N VAL A 110 11.63 -17.38 2.23
CA VAL A 110 10.95 -18.63 1.89
C VAL A 110 11.87 -19.56 1.12
N ASN A 111 11.55 -20.84 1.18
CA ASN A 111 12.22 -21.85 0.39
C ASN A 111 11.54 -21.98 -0.98
N GLN A 112 12.31 -21.90 -2.05
CA GLN A 112 11.83 -22.13 -3.41
C GLN A 112 12.55 -23.35 -4.00
N GLY A 113 11.78 -24.37 -4.39
CA GLY A 113 12.33 -25.64 -4.85
C GLY A 113 13.11 -26.35 -3.73
N THR A 114 14.33 -26.72 -4.01
CA THR A 114 15.23 -27.39 -3.04
C THR A 114 16.14 -26.43 -2.28
N GLY A 115 16.03 -25.12 -2.54
CA GLY A 115 16.86 -24.12 -1.86
C GLY A 115 16.28 -23.73 -0.50
N THR A 116 17.16 -23.40 0.45
CA THR A 116 16.79 -22.89 1.77
C THR A 116 16.93 -21.39 1.79
N ASP A 117 15.84 -20.68 2.17
CA ASP A 117 15.78 -19.20 2.21
C ASP A 117 16.26 -18.51 0.93
N ASN A 118 16.06 -19.15 -0.21
CA ASN A 118 16.57 -18.68 -1.51
C ASN A 118 15.63 -17.72 -2.23
N ALA A 119 14.48 -17.42 -1.63
CA ALA A 119 13.52 -16.43 -2.09
C ALA A 119 12.93 -15.63 -0.92
N TYR A 120 12.21 -14.58 -1.20
CA TYR A 120 11.44 -13.83 -0.20
C TYR A 120 10.05 -13.49 -0.73
N ILE A 121 9.13 -13.29 0.19
CA ILE A 121 7.76 -12.86 -0.11
C ILE A 121 7.54 -11.48 0.49
N ILE A 122 6.87 -10.62 -0.25
CA ILE A 122 6.24 -9.40 0.25
C ILE A 122 4.73 -9.62 0.15
N ALA A 123 4.04 -9.67 1.27
CA ALA A 123 2.59 -9.78 1.33
C ALA A 123 1.97 -8.48 1.84
N VAL A 124 0.88 -8.05 1.23
CA VAL A 124 0.17 -6.81 1.57
C VAL A 124 -1.31 -7.13 1.74
N ASP A 125 -1.90 -6.71 2.83
CA ASP A 125 -3.32 -6.93 3.12
C ASP A 125 -4.17 -5.65 3.10
N ALA A 126 -5.48 -5.80 3.35
CA ALA A 126 -6.47 -4.72 3.41
C ALA A 126 -6.51 -3.81 2.18
N LEU A 127 -6.17 -4.34 1.01
CA LEU A 127 -6.25 -3.60 -0.24
C LEU A 127 -7.70 -3.57 -0.79
N PRO A 128 -8.23 -2.41 -1.20
CA PRO A 128 -9.47 -2.34 -1.96
C PRO A 128 -9.36 -3.15 -3.27
N LYS A 129 -10.47 -3.72 -3.73
CA LYS A 129 -10.51 -4.54 -4.95
C LYS A 129 -9.87 -3.84 -6.16
N THR A 130 -10.15 -2.54 -6.34
CA THR A 130 -9.59 -1.74 -7.43
C THR A 130 -8.07 -1.59 -7.33
N ALA A 131 -7.54 -1.38 -6.13
CA ALA A 131 -6.11 -1.31 -5.90
C ALA A 131 -5.44 -2.67 -6.15
N CYS A 132 -6.04 -3.75 -5.67
CA CYS A 132 -5.54 -5.11 -5.87
C CYS A 132 -5.44 -5.46 -7.37
N VAL A 133 -6.46 -5.14 -8.17
CA VAL A 133 -6.42 -5.32 -9.63
C VAL A 133 -5.33 -4.46 -10.27
N SER A 134 -5.23 -3.18 -9.89
CA SER A 134 -4.20 -2.29 -10.43
C SER A 134 -2.79 -2.77 -10.13
N ILE A 135 -2.52 -3.23 -8.91
CA ILE A 135 -1.22 -3.77 -8.50
C ILE A 135 -0.91 -5.05 -9.28
N ALA A 136 -1.90 -5.94 -9.46
CA ALA A 136 -1.72 -7.19 -10.20
C ALA A 136 -1.47 -6.99 -11.70
N THR A 137 -1.99 -5.90 -12.27
CA THR A 137 -1.82 -5.56 -13.70
C THR A 137 -0.66 -4.59 -13.96
N THR A 138 0.01 -4.13 -12.91
CA THR A 138 1.23 -3.32 -13.05
C THR A 138 2.35 -4.18 -13.65
N ASP A 139 3.11 -3.60 -14.55
CA ASP A 139 4.32 -4.24 -15.06
C ASP A 139 5.42 -4.22 -13.98
N TRP A 140 5.71 -5.36 -13.41
CA TRP A 140 6.76 -5.56 -12.42
C TRP A 140 8.12 -5.94 -13.05
N GLY A 141 8.21 -5.87 -14.38
CA GLY A 141 9.36 -6.31 -15.12
C GLY A 141 9.38 -7.84 -15.28
N GLY A 142 8.87 -8.34 -16.40
CA GLY A 142 8.73 -9.78 -16.68
C GLY A 142 10.03 -10.52 -17.01
N ASP A 143 11.16 -9.80 -17.07
CA ASP A 143 12.45 -10.39 -17.45
C ASP A 143 13.21 -10.93 -16.24
N SER A 144 14.16 -11.83 -16.50
CA SER A 144 15.08 -12.43 -15.51
C SER A 144 15.77 -11.38 -14.60
N GLY A 145 15.83 -10.12 -15.04
CA GLY A 145 16.38 -9.01 -14.27
C GLY A 145 15.47 -8.49 -13.15
N SER A 146 14.13 -8.65 -13.26
CA SER A 146 13.19 -8.19 -12.22
C SER A 146 13.20 -9.07 -10.97
N GLY A 147 13.55 -10.36 -11.12
CA GLY A 147 13.57 -11.36 -10.06
C GLY A 147 12.19 -11.66 -9.46
N LEU A 148 11.10 -11.17 -10.05
CA LEU A 148 9.75 -11.57 -9.66
C LEU A 148 9.47 -12.98 -10.18
N VAL A 149 9.21 -13.91 -9.27
CA VAL A 149 8.94 -15.31 -9.63
C VAL A 149 7.46 -15.56 -9.83
N ALA A 150 6.64 -15.04 -8.91
CA ALA A 150 5.19 -15.22 -8.97
C ALA A 150 4.47 -14.14 -8.15
N MET A 151 3.25 -13.83 -8.55
CA MET A 151 2.32 -13.03 -7.78
C MET A 151 1.06 -13.84 -7.50
N GLN A 152 0.57 -13.81 -6.29
CA GLN A 152 -0.66 -14.47 -5.89
C GLN A 152 -1.60 -13.48 -5.21
N ILE A 153 -2.87 -13.52 -5.62
CA ILE A 153 -3.96 -12.80 -4.95
C ILE A 153 -4.73 -13.83 -4.14
N LYS A 154 -4.74 -13.68 -2.80
CA LYS A 154 -5.50 -14.56 -1.90
C LYS A 154 -6.57 -13.76 -1.18
N HIS A 155 -7.76 -14.33 -1.06
CA HIS A 155 -8.81 -13.80 -0.20
C HIS A 155 -8.50 -14.19 1.25
N TRP A 156 -8.30 -13.23 2.12
CA TRP A 156 -7.71 -13.37 3.48
C TRP A 156 -8.55 -14.11 4.52
N VAL A 157 -9.62 -14.79 4.20
CA VAL A 157 -10.48 -15.42 5.20
C VAL A 157 -9.93 -16.76 5.76
N LEU A 158 -8.89 -17.34 5.17
CA LEU A 158 -8.46 -18.71 5.50
C LEU A 158 -6.99 -18.89 5.95
N MET A 159 -6.23 -17.85 6.20
CA MET A 159 -4.82 -17.99 6.58
C MET A 159 -4.53 -18.02 8.10
N LYS A 160 -5.55 -18.11 8.96
CA LYS A 160 -5.34 -18.24 10.41
C LYS A 160 -5.20 -19.69 10.89
N GLN A 161 -5.14 -20.66 9.98
CA GLN A 161 -5.22 -22.09 10.37
C GLN A 161 -4.13 -23.00 9.79
N GLN A 162 -2.95 -22.45 9.45
CA GLN A 162 -1.85 -23.32 9.04
C GLN A 162 -0.49 -22.80 9.51
N ILE A 163 -0.39 -22.58 10.83
CA ILE A 163 0.87 -22.62 11.58
C ILE A 163 0.55 -23.48 12.82
N ALA A 164 0.72 -24.76 12.68
CA ALA A 164 0.89 -25.70 13.76
C ALA A 164 2.11 -26.55 13.42
#